data_43807b8911ca3d5eda504c50f8b3f802
#
_entry.id   43807b8911ca3d5eda504c50f8b3f802
#
_cell.length_a   1.000
_cell.length_b   1.000
_cell.length_c   1.000
_cell.angle_alpha   90.00
_cell.angle_beta   90.00
_cell.angle_gamma   90.00
#
_symmetry.space_group_name_H-M   'P 1'
#
loop_
_entity.id
_entity.type
_entity.pdbx_description
1 polymer ?
#
loop_
_entity_poly.entity_id
_entity_poly.type
_entity_poly.pdbx_seq_one_letter_code
_entity_poly.pdbx_strand_id
1 'polypeptide(L)'
;MKLIEHFVGGKIIPGTSNKKGKVFNPATGEQEKEVRLGSKDDLDKAVLIAREAFKEWSLKPPLQRARIMFKFKELIEKNSDELTKLIVSEHGKVYEDARGSLTRGLEAVSYTHLTLPTISD
;
A
#
# COMPACT_ATOMS: atom_id res chain seq x y z
N MET A 1 -19.46 12.34 1.57
CA MET A 1 -18.17 12.10 0.87
C MET A 1 -17.24 11.30 1.78
N LYS A 2 -16.60 10.24 1.26
CA LYS A 2 -15.72 9.36 2.06
C LYS A 2 -14.37 10.05 2.32
N LEU A 3 -13.97 10.13 3.59
CA LEU A 3 -12.63 10.57 3.98
C LEU A 3 -11.70 9.36 4.13
N ILE A 4 -10.57 9.39 3.44
CA ILE A 4 -9.51 8.38 3.56
C ILE A 4 -8.54 8.87 4.63
N GLU A 5 -8.43 8.10 5.71
CA GLU A 5 -7.54 8.35 6.83
C GLU A 5 -6.23 7.55 6.70
N HIS A 6 -5.31 7.75 7.63
CA HIS A 6 -4.02 7.05 7.65
C HIS A 6 -4.18 5.58 8.06
N PHE A 7 -3.35 4.71 7.49
CA PHE A 7 -3.21 3.32 7.91
C PHE A 7 -1.83 3.14 8.54
N VAL A 8 -1.79 3.01 9.86
CA VAL A 8 -0.55 2.95 10.64
C VAL A 8 -0.68 1.92 11.75
N GLY A 9 0.35 1.10 11.95
CA GLY A 9 0.34 0.08 12.98
C GLY A 9 -0.73 -1.00 12.79
N GLY A 10 -1.09 -1.30 11.54
CA GLY A 10 -2.08 -2.32 11.20
C GLY A 10 -3.54 -1.86 11.35
N LYS A 11 -3.81 -0.59 11.55
CA LYS A 11 -5.17 -0.05 11.71
C LYS A 11 -5.33 1.34 11.10
N ILE A 12 -6.57 1.70 10.80
CA ILE A 12 -6.93 3.04 10.37
C ILE A 12 -6.96 3.95 11.60
N ILE A 13 -6.21 5.06 11.52
CA ILE A 13 -6.16 6.09 12.55
C ILE A 13 -6.48 7.46 11.96
N PRO A 14 -7.19 8.33 12.70
CA PRO A 14 -7.41 9.70 12.26
C PRO A 14 -6.08 10.48 12.28
N GLY A 15 -5.85 11.27 11.23
CA GLY A 15 -4.73 12.21 11.22
C GLY A 15 -4.99 13.43 12.09
N THR A 16 -3.92 14.10 12.52
CA THR A 16 -4.00 15.30 13.37
C THR A 16 -4.16 16.59 12.56
N SER A 17 -3.86 16.56 11.26
CA SER A 17 -4.00 17.71 10.36
C SER A 17 -5.43 17.91 9.91
N ASN A 18 -5.86 19.18 9.82
CA ASN A 18 -7.12 19.54 9.19
C ASN A 18 -7.05 19.67 7.66
N LYS A 19 -5.83 19.56 7.08
CA LYS A 19 -5.62 19.64 5.64
C LYS A 19 -6.07 18.35 4.96
N LYS A 20 -6.76 18.50 3.83
CA LYS A 20 -7.26 17.40 3.01
C LYS A 20 -6.92 17.62 1.55
N GLY A 21 -6.66 16.53 0.84
CA GLY A 21 -6.58 16.49 -0.62
C GLY A 21 -7.88 15.99 -1.22
N LYS A 22 -8.23 16.49 -2.38
CA LYS A 22 -9.41 16.04 -3.13
C LYS A 22 -9.03 14.87 -4.03
N VAL A 23 -9.89 13.85 -4.09
CA VAL A 23 -9.74 12.69 -4.98
C VAL A 23 -10.87 12.74 -6.01
N PHE A 24 -10.48 12.92 -7.26
CA PHE A 24 -11.41 13.00 -8.38
C PHE A 24 -11.40 11.70 -9.18
N ASN A 25 -12.54 11.38 -9.78
CA ASN A 25 -12.60 10.40 -10.85
C ASN A 25 -12.32 11.14 -12.18
N PRO A 26 -11.19 10.89 -12.84
CA PRO A 26 -10.83 11.64 -14.04
C PRO A 26 -11.73 11.35 -15.24
N ALA A 27 -12.46 10.23 -15.25
CA ALA A 27 -13.41 9.91 -16.31
C ALA A 27 -14.69 10.74 -16.25
N THR A 28 -15.13 11.13 -15.04
CA THR A 28 -16.34 11.93 -14.81
C THR A 28 -16.05 13.38 -14.46
N GLY A 29 -14.84 13.68 -13.95
CA GLY A 29 -14.46 14.96 -13.39
C GLY A 29 -15.06 15.25 -12.01
N GLU A 30 -15.76 14.29 -11.41
CA GLU A 30 -16.42 14.45 -10.12
C GLU A 30 -15.45 14.12 -8.96
N GLN A 31 -15.57 14.91 -7.88
CA GLN A 31 -14.88 14.61 -6.63
C GLN A 31 -15.62 13.50 -5.88
N GLU A 32 -15.00 12.35 -5.72
CA GLU A 32 -15.62 11.19 -5.05
C GLU A 32 -15.20 11.05 -3.59
N LYS A 33 -13.97 11.46 -3.25
CA LYS A 33 -13.39 11.25 -1.92
C LYS A 33 -12.52 12.43 -1.50
N GLU A 34 -12.14 12.43 -0.23
CA GLU A 34 -11.07 13.26 0.31
C GLU A 34 -10.01 12.35 0.96
N VAL A 35 -8.76 12.80 0.99
CA VAL A 35 -7.67 12.12 1.70
C VAL A 35 -7.09 13.06 2.75
N ARG A 36 -6.90 12.59 3.96
CA ARG A 36 -6.23 13.34 5.03
C ARG A 36 -4.76 13.52 4.69
N LEU A 37 -4.29 14.76 4.67
CA LEU A 37 -2.86 15.05 4.52
C LEU A 37 -2.18 14.95 5.88
N GLY A 38 -1.04 14.26 5.93
CA GLY A 38 -0.30 14.05 7.16
C GLY A 38 0.33 15.33 7.69
N SER A 39 0.35 15.47 9.01
CA SER A 39 1.16 16.46 9.71
C SER A 39 2.56 15.88 9.99
N LYS A 40 3.48 16.75 10.49
CA LYS A 40 4.77 16.30 11.00
C LYS A 40 4.59 15.30 12.14
N ASP A 41 3.65 15.55 13.04
CA ASP A 41 3.39 14.66 14.18
C ASP A 41 2.84 13.29 13.74
N ASP A 42 1.99 13.26 12.70
CA ASP A 42 1.50 12.01 12.11
C ASP A 42 2.67 11.20 11.53
N LEU A 43 3.60 11.86 10.83
CA LEU A 43 4.79 11.23 10.28
C LEU A 43 5.70 10.69 11.39
N ASP A 44 6.01 11.51 12.39
CA ASP A 44 6.88 11.12 13.50
C ASP A 44 6.33 9.89 14.25
N LYS A 45 5.03 9.85 14.51
CA LYS A 45 4.36 8.69 15.10
C LYS A 45 4.43 7.45 14.21
N ALA A 46 4.20 7.60 12.92
CA ALA A 46 4.27 6.47 11.97
C ALA A 46 5.68 5.89 11.91
N VAL A 47 6.70 6.73 11.87
CA VAL A 47 8.11 6.32 11.90
C VAL A 47 8.45 5.59 13.20
N LEU A 48 7.98 6.11 14.34
CA LEU A 48 8.22 5.47 15.64
C LEU A 48 7.63 4.04 15.68
N ILE A 49 6.38 3.89 15.25
CA ILE A 49 5.70 2.58 15.19
C ILE A 49 6.44 1.62 14.24
N ALA A 50 6.87 2.11 13.08
CA ALA A 50 7.65 1.31 12.13
C ALA A 50 9.00 0.86 12.72
N ARG A 51 9.70 1.72 13.47
CA ARG A 51 10.96 1.37 14.14
C ARG A 51 10.75 0.31 15.24
N GLU A 52 9.67 0.39 15.99
CA GLU A 52 9.35 -0.65 16.97
C GLU A 52 9.07 -2.00 16.28
N ALA A 53 8.26 -2.01 15.23
CA ALA A 53 7.98 -3.21 14.46
C ALA A 53 9.25 -3.81 13.81
N PHE A 54 10.20 -2.97 13.41
CA PHE A 54 11.47 -3.40 12.80
C PHE A 54 12.32 -4.24 13.75
N LYS A 55 12.26 -4.01 15.07
CA LYS A 55 13.03 -4.79 16.05
C LYS A 55 12.74 -6.28 15.96
N GLU A 56 11.47 -6.66 15.86
CA GLU A 56 11.07 -8.06 15.69
C GLU A 56 11.23 -8.54 14.25
N TRP A 57 10.85 -7.68 13.28
CA TRP A 57 10.90 -8.02 11.87
C TRP A 57 12.31 -8.33 11.39
N SER A 58 13.29 -7.54 11.81
CA SER A 58 14.70 -7.72 11.42
C SER A 58 15.32 -9.02 11.95
N LEU A 59 14.80 -9.54 13.06
CA LEU A 59 15.25 -10.80 13.65
C LEU A 59 14.60 -12.04 13.04
N LYS A 60 13.52 -11.88 12.26
CA LYS A 60 12.90 -13.01 11.59
C LYS A 60 13.82 -13.58 10.49
N PRO A 61 13.99 -14.92 10.43
CA PRO A 61 14.71 -15.56 9.34
C PRO A 61 14.17 -15.14 7.96
N PRO A 62 15.01 -15.01 6.94
CA PRO A 62 14.58 -14.60 5.59
C PRO A 62 13.41 -15.43 5.03
N LEU A 63 13.43 -16.74 5.25
CA LEU A 63 12.36 -17.63 4.81
C LEU A 63 11.00 -17.29 5.45
N GLN A 64 10.99 -16.94 6.74
CA GLN A 64 9.74 -16.56 7.42
C GLN A 64 9.20 -15.23 6.89
N ARG A 65 10.08 -14.26 6.61
CA ARG A 65 9.69 -12.99 5.98
C ARG A 65 9.15 -13.22 4.58
N ALA A 66 9.81 -14.07 3.78
CA ALA A 66 9.36 -14.43 2.44
C ALA A 66 7.95 -15.05 2.44
N ARG A 67 7.67 -15.96 3.39
CA ARG A 67 6.32 -16.56 3.52
C ARG A 67 5.23 -15.53 3.75
N ILE A 68 5.49 -14.50 4.57
CA ILE A 68 4.53 -13.41 4.80
C ILE A 68 4.29 -12.64 3.50
N MET A 69 5.33 -12.35 2.73
CA MET A 69 5.22 -11.65 1.45
C MET A 69 4.53 -12.49 0.38
N PHE A 70 4.74 -13.80 0.34
CA PHE A 70 3.99 -14.68 -0.54
C PHE A 70 2.51 -14.73 -0.20
N LYS A 71 2.16 -14.69 1.09
CA LYS A 71 0.78 -14.58 1.52
C LYS A 71 0.16 -13.22 1.13
N PHE A 72 0.92 -12.15 1.24
CA PHE A 72 0.50 -10.84 0.75
C PHE A 72 0.23 -10.85 -0.77
N LYS A 73 1.12 -11.44 -1.56
CA LYS A 73 0.93 -11.63 -3.00
C LYS A 73 -0.36 -12.38 -3.31
N GLU A 74 -0.59 -13.53 -2.65
CA GLU A 74 -1.81 -14.33 -2.80
C GLU A 74 -3.09 -13.50 -2.53
N LEU A 75 -3.07 -12.68 -1.48
CA LEU A 75 -4.19 -11.80 -1.13
C LEU A 75 -4.43 -10.72 -2.19
N ILE A 76 -3.39 -10.14 -2.77
CA ILE A 76 -3.52 -9.19 -3.88
C ILE A 76 -4.12 -9.88 -5.11
N GLU A 77 -3.64 -11.07 -5.46
CA GLU A 77 -4.17 -11.86 -6.59
C GLU A 77 -5.65 -12.18 -6.41
N LYS A 78 -6.03 -12.59 -5.20
CA LYS A 78 -7.42 -12.87 -4.85
C LYS A 78 -8.35 -11.65 -4.97
N ASN A 79 -7.83 -10.45 -4.68
CA ASN A 79 -8.58 -9.19 -4.73
C ASN A 79 -8.22 -8.35 -5.97
N SER A 80 -7.62 -8.95 -7.00
CA SER A 80 -7.08 -8.23 -8.16
C SER A 80 -8.13 -7.43 -8.93
N ASP A 81 -9.34 -7.96 -9.08
CA ASP A 81 -10.43 -7.27 -9.78
C ASP A 81 -10.86 -6.00 -9.05
N GLU A 82 -11.04 -6.05 -7.73
CA GLU A 82 -11.38 -4.90 -6.91
C GLU A 82 -10.28 -3.83 -6.92
N LEU A 83 -9.02 -4.25 -6.76
CA LEU A 83 -7.87 -3.35 -6.81
C LEU A 83 -7.71 -2.70 -8.19
N THR A 84 -7.92 -3.45 -9.27
CA THR A 84 -7.89 -2.92 -10.63
C THR A 84 -8.98 -1.87 -10.84
N LYS A 85 -10.20 -2.11 -10.38
CA LYS A 85 -11.31 -1.14 -10.45
C LYS A 85 -11.02 0.15 -9.66
N LEU A 86 -10.35 0.05 -8.51
CA LEU A 86 -9.91 1.23 -7.77
C LEU A 86 -8.89 2.06 -8.57
N ILE A 87 -7.92 1.41 -9.21
CA ILE A 87 -6.95 2.10 -10.08
C ILE A 87 -7.67 2.79 -11.24
N VAL A 88 -8.62 2.13 -11.89
CA VAL A 88 -9.43 2.72 -12.96
C VAL A 88 -10.15 3.97 -12.50
N SER A 89 -10.84 3.90 -11.34
CA SER A 89 -11.62 5.04 -10.83
C SER A 89 -10.77 6.24 -10.41
N GLU A 90 -9.57 6.00 -9.89
CA GLU A 90 -8.72 7.06 -9.35
C GLU A 90 -7.69 7.59 -10.38
N HIS A 91 -7.27 6.77 -11.33
CA HIS A 91 -6.27 7.14 -12.34
C HIS A 91 -6.87 7.44 -13.72
N GLY A 92 -8.03 6.86 -14.06
CA GLY A 92 -8.65 6.98 -15.39
C GLY A 92 -8.04 6.08 -16.47
N LYS A 93 -7.23 5.11 -16.10
CA LYS A 93 -6.73 4.08 -17.03
C LYS A 93 -7.87 3.18 -17.51
N VAL A 94 -7.73 2.63 -18.71
CA VAL A 94 -8.56 1.48 -19.13
C VAL A 94 -8.23 0.26 -18.27
N TYR A 95 -9.20 -0.61 -18.10
CA TYR A 95 -9.12 -1.75 -17.16
C TYR A 95 -7.88 -2.63 -17.38
N GLU A 96 -7.56 -2.97 -18.62
CA GLU A 96 -6.40 -3.82 -18.93
C GLU A 96 -5.06 -3.17 -18.57
N ASP A 97 -4.92 -1.87 -18.77
CA ASP A 97 -3.72 -1.12 -18.37
C ASP A 97 -3.59 -1.03 -16.84
N ALA A 98 -4.70 -0.84 -16.15
CA ALA A 98 -4.75 -0.84 -14.69
C ALA A 98 -4.37 -2.22 -14.13
N ARG A 99 -4.88 -3.30 -14.71
CA ARG A 99 -4.53 -4.67 -14.40
C ARG A 99 -3.04 -4.95 -14.63
N GLY A 100 -2.49 -4.46 -15.75
CA GLY A 100 -1.06 -4.53 -16.05
C GLY A 100 -0.18 -3.84 -15.00
N SER A 101 -0.64 -2.70 -14.47
CA SER A 101 0.06 -2.01 -13.37
C SER A 101 0.10 -2.85 -12.09
N LEU A 102 -1.00 -3.50 -11.74
CA LEU A 102 -1.08 -4.41 -10.60
C LEU A 102 -0.17 -5.64 -10.78
N THR A 103 -0.16 -6.22 -11.97
CA THR A 103 0.70 -7.38 -12.32
C THR A 103 2.17 -7.04 -12.15
N ARG A 104 2.62 -5.88 -12.64
CA ARG A 104 4.01 -5.42 -12.45
C ARG A 104 4.38 -5.26 -10.98
N GLY A 105 3.46 -4.77 -10.15
CA GLY A 105 3.67 -4.70 -8.70
C GLY A 105 3.84 -6.09 -8.06
N LEU A 106 3.06 -7.07 -8.47
CA LEU A 106 3.17 -8.47 -8.02
C LEU A 106 4.49 -9.12 -8.44
N GLU A 107 4.95 -8.84 -9.66
CA GLU A 107 6.26 -9.30 -10.14
C GLU A 107 7.41 -8.71 -9.31
N ALA A 108 7.34 -7.42 -8.97
CA ALA A 108 8.33 -6.77 -8.12
C ALA A 108 8.39 -7.40 -6.72
N VAL A 109 7.27 -7.74 -6.11
CA VAL A 109 7.21 -8.46 -4.83
C VAL A 109 7.90 -9.82 -4.95
N SER A 110 7.62 -10.59 -5.99
CA SER A 110 8.23 -11.91 -6.23
C SER A 110 9.74 -11.81 -6.43
N TYR A 111 10.19 -10.86 -7.24
CA TYR A 111 11.62 -10.67 -7.55
C TYR A 111 12.43 -10.28 -6.31
N THR A 112 11.93 -9.38 -5.49
CA THR A 112 12.60 -8.94 -4.25
C THR A 112 12.91 -10.10 -3.31
N HIS A 113 12.06 -11.12 -3.27
CA HIS A 113 12.25 -12.29 -2.40
C HIS A 113 13.11 -13.41 -3.01
N LEU A 114 13.25 -13.45 -4.33
CA LEU A 114 14.11 -14.41 -5.02
C LEU A 114 15.59 -14.01 -4.97
N THR A 115 15.90 -12.73 -4.82
CA THR A 115 17.30 -12.23 -4.82
C THR A 115 17.93 -12.13 -3.44
N LEU A 116 17.15 -12.17 -2.36
CA LEU A 116 17.64 -12.03 -0.99
C LEU A 116 18.51 -13.21 -0.48
N PRO A 117 18.39 -14.46 -0.94
CA PRO A 117 19.25 -15.57 -0.51
C PRO A 117 20.66 -15.54 -1.09
N THR A 118 20.94 -14.73 -2.10
CA THR A 118 22.23 -14.73 -2.82
C THR A 118 23.24 -13.68 -2.33
N ILE A 119 22.92 -12.91 -1.28
CA ILE A 119 23.80 -11.87 -0.72
C ILE A 119 24.27 -12.25 0.69
N SER A 120 24.60 -13.50 0.94
CA SER A 120 25.31 -13.90 2.15
C SER A 120 26.53 -14.76 1.74
N ASP A 121 27.60 -14.09 1.44
CA ASP A 121 28.99 -14.58 1.60
C ASP A 121 29.69 -13.63 2.57
#